data_9fd80d024ef57e0d4949eb8138284590
#
_entry.id   9fd80d024ef57e0d4949eb8138284590
#
_cell.length_a   1.000
_cell.length_b   1.000
_cell.length_c   1.000
_cell.angle_alpha   90.00
_cell.angle_beta   90.00
_cell.angle_gamma   90.00
#
_symmetry.space_group_name_H-M   'P 1'
#
loop_
_entity.id
_entity.type
_entity.pdbx_description
1 polymer ?
#
loop_
_entity_poly.entity_id
_entity_poly.type
_entity_poly.pdbx_seq_one_letter_code
_entity_poly.pdbx_strand_id
1 'polypeptide(L)'
;MDYMVRRTDKELSQRKLEEYANFSKIINAGRQNPIWFSEFMYGVKLMDYQKWAFMESWYKPFVLWLEGRGAGKTTLAAVFLQTKMLLIPDYKVFISTNSAQQSIEVFKKIEDLALQRIPSFKTVTDIFANEVDKGVNSETGFLHNPAGHSFKLYNNSELVTLSTNLNAIRGKRGSVFYDETSWQTAEQMAVTENFINVDSSFGLGTTKNAHKDPIQMPLQLLYASSAGDVTFPFYEKYCTFSKKMFLGDKNYFVCDINADTVLNHSTVDGVKIKSHLTKEQIDAVNTIID
;
A
#
# COMPACT_ATOMS: atom_id res chain seq x y z
N MET A 1 2.74 -0.89 23.48
CA MET A 1 2.10 0.41 23.17
C MET A 1 0.84 0.10 22.41
N ASP A 2 -0.33 0.51 22.91
CA ASP A 2 -1.61 0.28 22.24
C ASP A 2 -1.78 1.35 21.16
N TYR A 3 -1.54 0.97 19.92
CA TYR A 3 -1.51 1.90 18.78
C TYR A 3 -2.88 2.47 18.40
N MET A 4 -3.95 1.91 18.95
CA MET A 4 -5.31 2.29 18.64
C MET A 4 -5.97 3.06 19.80
N VAL A 5 -5.23 3.39 20.85
CA VAL A 5 -5.79 4.16 21.96
C VAL A 5 -5.61 5.65 21.68
N ARG A 6 -6.71 6.34 21.44
CA ARG A 6 -6.75 7.79 21.41
C ARG A 6 -6.18 8.32 22.73
N ARG A 7 -5.11 9.10 22.68
CA ARG A 7 -4.61 9.81 23.86
C ARG A 7 -5.72 10.77 24.34
N THR A 8 -6.31 10.48 25.46
CA THR A 8 -7.31 11.33 26.11
C THR A 8 -6.95 11.43 27.58
N ASP A 9 -6.99 12.64 28.13
CA ASP A 9 -6.79 12.89 29.56
C ASP A 9 -8.02 12.51 30.38
N LYS A 10 -9.06 11.94 29.75
CA LYS A 10 -10.30 11.51 30.41
C LYS A 10 -10.20 10.02 30.73
N GLU A 11 -10.67 9.65 31.91
CA GLU A 11 -10.86 8.25 32.26
C GLU A 11 -11.80 7.56 31.27
N LEU A 12 -11.35 6.45 30.73
CA LEU A 12 -12.14 5.65 29.78
C LEU A 12 -13.10 4.76 30.56
N SER A 13 -14.33 4.62 30.06
CA SER A 13 -15.26 3.64 30.63
C SER A 13 -14.73 2.19 30.47
N GLN A 14 -15.11 1.30 31.38
CA GLN A 14 -14.75 -0.11 31.34
C GLN A 14 -15.02 -0.75 29.98
N ARG A 15 -16.17 -0.44 29.38
CA ARG A 15 -16.55 -0.92 28.05
C ARG A 15 -15.56 -0.47 26.97
N LYS A 16 -15.12 0.79 26.99
CA LYS A 16 -14.13 1.30 26.02
C LYS A 16 -12.78 0.65 26.21
N LEU A 17 -12.37 0.38 27.43
CA LEU A 17 -11.12 -0.35 27.72
C LEU A 17 -11.17 -1.78 27.16
N GLU A 18 -12.30 -2.47 27.29
CA GLU A 18 -12.50 -3.80 26.72
C GLU A 18 -12.51 -3.79 25.19
N GLU A 19 -13.16 -2.80 24.57
CA GLU A 19 -13.14 -2.60 23.13
C GLU A 19 -11.70 -2.38 22.62
N TYR A 20 -10.93 -1.52 23.26
CA TYR A 20 -9.52 -1.30 22.91
C TYR A 20 -8.65 -2.56 23.12
N ALA A 21 -8.87 -3.30 24.18
CA ALA A 21 -8.15 -4.56 24.41
C ALA A 21 -8.43 -5.59 23.30
N ASN A 22 -9.67 -5.70 22.85
CA ASN A 22 -10.02 -6.58 21.74
C ASN A 22 -9.42 -6.08 20.41
N PHE A 23 -9.41 -4.79 20.18
CA PHE A 23 -8.79 -4.18 19.02
C PHE A 23 -7.28 -4.45 18.96
N SER A 24 -6.59 -4.29 20.09
CA SER A 24 -5.15 -4.61 20.20
C SER A 24 -4.86 -6.08 19.83
N LYS A 25 -5.75 -7.02 20.20
CA LYS A 25 -5.59 -8.43 19.81
C LYS A 25 -5.68 -8.61 18.29
N ILE A 26 -6.64 -7.96 17.64
CA ILE A 26 -6.82 -8.01 16.18
C ILE A 26 -5.59 -7.42 15.47
N ILE A 27 -5.10 -6.27 15.92
CA ILE A 27 -3.90 -5.64 15.36
C ILE A 27 -2.67 -6.52 15.54
N ASN A 28 -2.46 -7.09 16.73
CA ASN A 28 -1.32 -7.97 16.98
C ASN A 28 -1.39 -9.27 16.14
N ALA A 29 -2.56 -9.86 15.97
CA ALA A 29 -2.75 -10.98 15.05
C ALA A 29 -2.49 -10.57 13.59
N GLY A 30 -2.93 -9.38 13.20
CA GLY A 30 -2.69 -8.80 11.87
C GLY A 30 -1.21 -8.59 11.57
N ARG A 31 -0.43 -8.16 12.57
CA ARG A 31 1.03 -8.00 12.42
C ARG A 31 1.75 -9.33 12.18
N GLN A 32 1.24 -10.41 12.77
CA GLN A 32 1.76 -11.75 12.54
C GLN A 32 1.31 -12.33 11.20
N ASN A 33 0.10 -11.98 10.74
CA ASN A 33 -0.44 -12.41 9.47
C ASN A 33 -1.20 -11.27 8.77
N PRO A 34 -0.50 -10.41 8.02
CA PRO A 34 -1.10 -9.26 7.37
C PRO A 34 -2.06 -9.64 6.22
N ILE A 35 -1.93 -10.81 5.61
CA ILE A 35 -2.91 -11.32 4.64
C ILE A 35 -4.23 -11.63 5.33
N TRP A 36 -4.20 -12.40 6.43
CA TRP A 36 -5.40 -12.66 7.21
C TRP A 36 -6.09 -11.36 7.62
N PHE A 37 -5.31 -10.39 8.11
CA PHE A 37 -5.85 -9.10 8.51
C PHE A 37 -6.50 -8.36 7.33
N SER A 38 -5.86 -8.33 6.18
CA SER A 38 -6.40 -7.66 5.00
C SER A 38 -7.68 -8.34 4.50
N GLU A 39 -7.71 -9.68 4.44
CA GLU A 39 -8.92 -10.42 4.06
C GLU A 39 -10.05 -10.22 5.08
N PHE A 40 -9.75 -10.21 6.38
CA PHE A 40 -10.70 -9.90 7.45
C PHE A 40 -11.21 -8.46 7.34
N MET A 41 -10.28 -7.50 7.20
CA MET A 41 -10.58 -6.08 7.19
C MET A 41 -11.47 -5.68 6.02
N TYR A 42 -11.20 -6.20 4.84
CA TYR A 42 -11.89 -5.82 3.60
C TYR A 42 -12.97 -6.80 3.17
N GLY A 43 -13.14 -7.91 3.88
CA GLY A 43 -14.15 -8.93 3.59
C GLY A 43 -14.00 -9.56 2.21
N VAL A 44 -12.76 -9.72 1.73
CA VAL A 44 -12.45 -10.24 0.41
C VAL A 44 -11.35 -11.30 0.51
N LYS A 45 -11.36 -12.24 -0.41
CA LYS A 45 -10.27 -13.20 -0.58
C LYS A 45 -9.34 -12.72 -1.69
N LEU A 46 -8.05 -12.62 -1.37
CA LEU A 46 -7.02 -12.32 -2.35
C LEU A 46 -6.72 -13.55 -3.20
N MET A 47 -6.38 -13.36 -4.46
CA MET A 47 -5.86 -14.41 -5.33
C MET A 47 -4.48 -14.84 -4.86
N ASP A 48 -4.10 -16.09 -5.10
CA ASP A 48 -2.85 -16.64 -4.56
C ASP A 48 -1.61 -15.87 -5.04
N TYR A 49 -1.59 -15.41 -6.31
CA TYR A 49 -0.52 -14.54 -6.78
C TYR A 49 -0.50 -13.17 -6.07
N GLN A 50 -1.69 -12.62 -5.72
CA GLN A 50 -1.78 -11.38 -4.95
C GLN A 50 -1.29 -11.56 -3.52
N LYS A 51 -1.60 -12.70 -2.87
CA LYS A 51 -1.07 -13.05 -1.56
C LYS A 51 0.45 -13.16 -1.58
N TRP A 52 0.99 -13.79 -2.63
CA TRP A 52 2.43 -13.91 -2.82
C TRP A 52 3.08 -12.53 -3.00
N ALA A 53 2.59 -11.70 -3.93
CA ALA A 53 3.09 -10.35 -4.15
C ALA A 53 3.02 -9.50 -2.86
N PHE A 54 1.92 -9.60 -2.13
CA PHE A 54 1.69 -8.89 -0.87
C PHE A 54 2.73 -9.28 0.20
N MET A 55 2.89 -10.58 0.47
CA MET A 55 3.77 -11.06 1.54
C MET A 55 5.24 -10.83 1.24
N GLU A 56 5.68 -11.12 0.01
CA GLU A 56 7.07 -10.88 -0.38
C GLU A 56 7.44 -9.40 -0.36
N SER A 57 6.45 -8.52 -0.57
CA SER A 57 6.65 -7.06 -0.50
C SER A 57 6.63 -6.50 0.93
N TRP A 58 6.15 -7.27 1.92
CA TRP A 58 5.81 -6.71 3.23
C TRP A 58 7.00 -6.07 3.95
N TYR A 59 8.16 -6.71 3.94
CA TYR A 59 9.38 -6.29 4.64
C TYR A 59 10.48 -5.74 3.74
N LYS A 60 10.30 -5.73 2.41
CA LYS A 60 11.37 -5.37 1.48
C LYS A 60 11.34 -3.88 1.15
N PRO A 61 12.50 -3.20 1.22
CA PRO A 61 12.56 -1.76 0.90
C PRO A 61 12.42 -1.46 -0.59
N PHE A 62 12.78 -2.39 -1.48
CA PHE A 62 12.77 -2.19 -2.92
C PHE A 62 11.88 -3.23 -3.60
N VAL A 63 10.70 -2.78 -4.01
CA VAL A 63 9.66 -3.65 -4.57
C VAL A 63 9.24 -3.16 -5.94
N LEU A 64 9.05 -4.09 -6.87
CA LEU A 64 8.55 -3.81 -8.20
C LEU A 64 7.46 -4.83 -8.58
N TRP A 65 6.27 -4.33 -8.91
CA TRP A 65 5.16 -5.11 -9.43
C TRP A 65 4.97 -4.82 -10.91
N LEU A 66 5.41 -5.75 -11.75
CA LEU A 66 5.12 -5.79 -13.16
C LEU A 66 3.95 -6.75 -13.37
N GLU A 67 2.78 -6.20 -13.61
CA GLU A 67 1.57 -7.02 -13.70
C GLU A 67 0.76 -6.63 -14.94
N GLY A 68 0.22 -7.63 -15.61
CA GLY A 68 -0.65 -7.45 -16.76
C GLY A 68 -1.86 -6.56 -16.46
N ARG A 69 -2.45 -5.97 -17.47
CA ARG A 69 -3.71 -5.23 -17.32
C ARG A 69 -4.80 -6.16 -16.77
N GLY A 70 -5.61 -5.66 -15.87
CA GLY A 70 -6.67 -6.46 -15.22
C GLY A 70 -6.22 -7.28 -14.01
N ALA A 71 -4.93 -7.38 -13.68
CA ALA A 71 -4.41 -8.08 -12.50
C ALA A 71 -4.86 -7.47 -11.16
N GLY A 72 -5.41 -6.26 -11.18
CA GLY A 72 -5.89 -5.60 -9.97
C GLY A 72 -4.82 -4.84 -9.18
N LYS A 73 -3.69 -4.46 -9.81
CA LYS A 73 -2.56 -3.74 -9.19
C LYS A 73 -2.98 -2.62 -8.24
N THR A 74 -3.75 -1.65 -8.74
CA THR A 74 -4.16 -0.48 -7.95
C THR A 74 -5.07 -0.87 -6.78
N THR A 75 -5.88 -1.92 -6.94
CA THR A 75 -6.71 -2.44 -5.85
C THR A 75 -5.86 -3.16 -4.80
N LEU A 76 -4.92 -4.00 -5.24
CA LEU A 76 -3.98 -4.67 -4.34
C LEU A 76 -3.11 -3.64 -3.60
N ALA A 77 -2.65 -2.61 -4.29
CA ALA A 77 -1.90 -1.51 -3.68
C ALA A 77 -2.73 -0.77 -2.63
N ALA A 78 -4.01 -0.47 -2.91
CA ALA A 78 -4.90 0.15 -1.94
C ALA A 78 -5.05 -0.70 -0.68
N VAL A 79 -5.29 -2.01 -0.83
CA VAL A 79 -5.36 -2.97 0.28
C VAL A 79 -4.04 -3.02 1.05
N PHE A 80 -2.92 -3.13 0.34
CA PHE A 80 -1.57 -3.22 0.93
C PHE A 80 -1.20 -1.97 1.74
N LEU A 81 -1.37 -0.79 1.16
CA LEU A 81 -1.03 0.47 1.81
C LEU A 81 -1.90 0.74 3.04
N GLN A 82 -3.22 0.53 2.94
CA GLN A 82 -4.11 0.69 4.08
C GLN A 82 -3.81 -0.32 5.20
N THR A 83 -3.53 -1.57 4.84
CA THR A 83 -3.13 -2.59 5.81
C THR A 83 -1.86 -2.17 6.55
N LYS A 84 -0.86 -1.65 5.83
CA LYS A 84 0.35 -1.10 6.46
C LYS A 84 0.03 0.06 7.39
N MET A 85 -0.77 1.02 6.95
CA MET A 85 -1.17 2.17 7.77
C MET A 85 -1.88 1.76 9.06
N LEU A 86 -2.75 0.76 9.01
CA LEU A 86 -3.48 0.27 10.19
C LEU A 86 -2.59 -0.53 11.15
N LEU A 87 -1.66 -1.32 10.63
CA LEU A 87 -0.84 -2.22 11.44
C LEU A 87 0.45 -1.59 11.96
N ILE A 88 0.99 -0.59 11.26
CA ILE A 88 2.29 0.02 11.54
C ILE A 88 2.09 1.48 11.90
N PRO A 89 2.37 1.88 13.14
CA PRO A 89 2.26 3.28 13.55
C PRO A 89 3.33 4.12 12.87
N ASP A 90 3.06 5.40 12.74
CA ASP A 90 3.95 6.39 12.12
C ASP A 90 4.34 6.06 10.67
N TYR A 91 3.60 5.13 10.01
CA TYR A 91 3.86 4.76 8.62
C TYR A 91 3.45 5.89 7.69
N LYS A 92 4.43 6.47 7.01
CA LYS A 92 4.22 7.56 6.07
C LYS A 92 4.49 7.10 4.65
N VAL A 93 3.51 7.30 3.76
CA VAL A 93 3.62 6.90 2.36
C VAL A 93 3.13 8.02 1.44
N PHE A 94 3.86 8.21 0.35
CA PHE A 94 3.54 9.15 -0.70
C PHE A 94 3.11 8.41 -1.96
N ILE A 95 2.03 8.87 -2.61
CA ILE A 95 1.60 8.36 -3.91
C ILE A 95 2.22 9.25 -4.99
N SER A 96 3.04 8.65 -5.86
CA SER A 96 3.64 9.28 -7.03
C SER A 96 3.06 8.67 -8.31
N THR A 97 2.56 9.50 -9.20
CA THR A 97 2.00 9.11 -10.50
C THR A 97 2.45 10.10 -11.56
N ASN A 98 2.22 9.77 -12.82
CA ASN A 98 2.56 10.66 -13.94
C ASN A 98 1.75 11.98 -13.95
N SER A 99 0.54 11.96 -13.40
CA SER A 99 -0.33 13.15 -13.36
C SER A 99 -1.04 13.29 -12.03
N ALA A 100 -1.38 14.53 -11.66
CA ALA A 100 -2.16 14.79 -10.44
C ALA A 100 -3.51 14.06 -10.45
N GLN A 101 -4.15 13.96 -11.64
CA GLN A 101 -5.43 13.27 -11.79
C GLN A 101 -5.32 11.77 -11.44
N GLN A 102 -4.27 11.08 -11.90
CA GLN A 102 -4.05 9.68 -11.54
C GLN A 102 -3.81 9.49 -10.04
N SER A 103 -3.06 10.40 -9.40
CA SER A 103 -2.88 10.35 -7.94
C SER A 103 -4.21 10.44 -7.20
N ILE A 104 -5.13 11.29 -7.67
CA ILE A 104 -6.47 11.45 -7.11
C ILE A 104 -7.28 10.15 -7.31
N GLU A 105 -7.18 9.49 -8.45
CA GLU A 105 -7.89 8.24 -8.73
C GLU A 105 -7.43 7.11 -7.80
N VAL A 106 -6.12 6.97 -7.58
CA VAL A 106 -5.57 6.02 -6.60
C VAL A 106 -6.06 6.36 -5.20
N PHE A 107 -6.00 7.63 -4.81
CA PHE A 107 -6.47 8.08 -3.50
C PHE A 107 -7.97 7.80 -3.32
N LYS A 108 -8.78 8.11 -4.31
CA LYS A 108 -10.22 7.84 -4.29
C LYS A 108 -10.51 6.34 -4.12
N LYS A 109 -9.75 5.48 -4.77
CA LYS A 109 -9.89 4.03 -4.61
C LYS A 109 -9.59 3.57 -3.18
N ILE A 110 -8.59 4.18 -2.55
CA ILE A 110 -8.25 3.95 -1.15
C ILE A 110 -9.39 4.41 -0.23
N GLU A 111 -9.95 5.58 -0.48
CA GLU A 111 -11.09 6.11 0.26
C GLU A 111 -12.34 5.24 0.08
N ASP A 112 -12.67 4.86 -1.16
CA ASP A 112 -13.83 4.03 -1.46
C ASP A 112 -13.72 2.63 -0.82
N LEU A 113 -12.51 2.07 -0.75
CA LEU A 113 -12.25 0.82 -0.04
C LEU A 113 -12.50 0.97 1.47
N ALA A 114 -11.95 2.01 2.08
CA ALA A 114 -12.10 2.27 3.52
C ALA A 114 -13.56 2.54 3.93
N LEU A 115 -14.31 3.23 3.08
CA LEU A 115 -15.70 3.64 3.35
C LEU A 115 -16.75 2.65 2.81
N GLN A 116 -16.33 1.45 2.42
CA GLN A 116 -17.21 0.38 1.92
C GLN A 116 -18.04 0.82 0.70
N ARG A 117 -17.45 1.61 -0.20
CA ARG A 117 -18.14 2.05 -1.42
C ARG A 117 -17.91 1.11 -2.60
N ILE A 118 -17.06 0.10 -2.48
CA ILE A 118 -16.81 -0.92 -3.49
C ILE A 118 -17.72 -2.13 -3.20
N PRO A 119 -18.69 -2.46 -4.06
CA PRO A 119 -19.71 -3.47 -3.76
C PRO A 119 -19.16 -4.88 -3.48
N SER A 120 -18.02 -5.23 -4.06
CA SER A 120 -17.36 -6.54 -3.88
C SER A 120 -16.61 -6.66 -2.56
N PHE A 121 -16.44 -5.56 -1.81
CA PHE A 121 -15.72 -5.52 -0.54
C PHE A 121 -16.70 -5.29 0.61
N LYS A 122 -16.49 -5.99 1.71
CA LYS A 122 -17.27 -5.83 2.96
C LYS A 122 -16.36 -5.30 4.06
N THR A 123 -15.82 -4.12 3.86
CA THR A 123 -14.86 -3.49 4.77
C THR A 123 -15.44 -3.32 6.17
N VAL A 124 -14.64 -3.62 7.17
CA VAL A 124 -14.99 -3.38 8.59
C VAL A 124 -14.83 -1.88 8.88
N THR A 125 -15.89 -1.12 8.67
CA THR A 125 -15.87 0.35 8.76
C THR A 125 -15.67 0.88 10.17
N ASP A 126 -16.02 0.12 11.20
CA ASP A 126 -15.82 0.54 12.59
C ASP A 126 -14.36 0.73 12.96
N ILE A 127 -13.46 -0.05 12.34
CA ILE A 127 -12.03 0.12 12.51
C ILE A 127 -11.61 1.53 12.04
N PHE A 128 -12.01 1.94 10.85
CA PHE A 128 -11.72 3.28 10.35
C PHE A 128 -12.42 4.36 11.16
N ALA A 129 -13.66 4.11 11.60
CA ALA A 129 -14.39 5.05 12.44
C ALA A 129 -13.70 5.33 13.79
N ASN A 130 -12.94 4.33 14.30
CA ASN A 130 -12.15 4.49 15.52
C ASN A 130 -10.79 5.14 15.29
N GLU A 131 -10.26 5.06 14.05
CA GLU A 131 -8.95 5.59 13.67
C GLU A 131 -9.00 7.03 13.16
N VAL A 132 -10.17 7.57 12.81
CA VAL A 132 -10.32 8.92 12.29
C VAL A 132 -11.21 9.78 13.21
N ASP A 133 -10.84 11.04 13.39
CA ASP A 133 -11.65 12.01 14.11
C ASP A 133 -12.81 12.49 13.22
N LYS A 134 -13.98 12.60 13.81
CA LYS A 134 -15.19 13.13 13.16
C LYS A 134 -15.46 14.60 13.52
N GLY A 135 -14.52 15.25 14.20
CA GLY A 135 -14.62 16.65 14.58
C GLY A 135 -14.49 17.61 13.38
N VAL A 136 -15.12 18.77 13.47
CA VAL A 136 -15.12 19.80 12.41
C VAL A 136 -13.72 20.32 12.10
N ASN A 137 -12.79 20.28 13.07
CA ASN A 137 -11.40 20.73 12.94
C ASN A 137 -10.42 19.56 12.99
N SER A 138 -10.83 18.38 12.56
CA SER A 138 -9.98 17.19 12.62
C SER A 138 -8.83 17.26 11.61
N GLU A 139 -7.63 16.97 12.09
CA GLU A 139 -6.45 16.76 11.24
C GLU A 139 -6.33 15.31 10.74
N THR A 140 -7.26 14.43 11.15
CA THR A 140 -7.28 13.03 10.78
C THR A 140 -8.42 12.74 9.80
N GLY A 141 -8.32 11.60 9.09
CA GLY A 141 -9.28 11.18 8.08
C GLY A 141 -8.86 11.51 6.65
N PHE A 142 -9.83 11.51 5.75
CA PHE A 142 -9.63 11.82 4.34
C PHE A 142 -9.78 13.33 4.11
N LEU A 143 -8.70 13.96 3.72
CA LEU A 143 -8.63 15.40 3.48
C LEU A 143 -8.42 15.66 1.98
N HIS A 144 -9.40 16.35 1.39
CA HIS A 144 -9.40 16.72 -0.03
C HIS A 144 -8.88 18.14 -0.19
N ASN A 145 -7.58 18.30 -0.38
CA ASN A 145 -6.97 19.59 -0.63
C ASN A 145 -6.57 19.71 -2.10
N PRO A 146 -6.86 20.80 -2.80
CA PRO A 146 -6.42 21.02 -4.20
C PRO A 146 -4.92 20.88 -4.41
N ALA A 147 -4.10 21.18 -3.41
CA ALA A 147 -2.64 21.02 -3.46
C ALA A 147 -2.15 19.59 -3.23
N GLY A 148 -3.03 18.67 -2.82
CA GLY A 148 -2.72 17.27 -2.56
C GLY A 148 -3.71 16.67 -1.56
N HIS A 149 -4.17 15.46 -1.86
CA HIS A 149 -5.07 14.72 -0.97
C HIS A 149 -4.25 14.01 0.09
N SER A 150 -4.79 13.88 1.30
CA SER A 150 -4.14 13.14 2.37
C SER A 150 -5.13 12.30 3.17
N PHE A 151 -4.65 11.18 3.68
CA PHE A 151 -5.36 10.31 4.59
C PHE A 151 -4.50 10.06 5.81
N LYS A 152 -4.99 10.43 7.00
CA LYS A 152 -4.26 10.35 8.24
C LYS A 152 -5.06 9.62 9.30
N LEU A 153 -4.38 8.74 10.02
CA LEU A 153 -4.93 7.93 11.12
C LEU A 153 -4.44 8.42 12.48
N TYR A 154 -5.13 8.04 13.57
CA TYR A 154 -4.72 8.37 14.94
C TYR A 154 -3.37 7.77 15.36
N ASN A 155 -2.97 6.65 14.74
CA ASN A 155 -1.66 6.05 14.97
C ASN A 155 -0.50 6.81 14.28
N ASN A 156 -0.75 8.05 13.82
CA ASN A 156 0.14 8.93 13.06
C ASN A 156 0.51 8.44 11.66
N SER A 157 -0.06 7.35 11.18
CA SER A 157 0.14 6.92 9.79
C SER A 157 -0.50 7.92 8.84
N GLU A 158 0.19 8.23 7.76
CA GLU A 158 -0.22 9.25 6.80
C GLU A 158 0.05 8.80 5.37
N LEU A 159 -0.92 8.97 4.49
CA LEU A 159 -0.79 8.79 3.05
C LEU A 159 -1.07 10.13 2.36
N VAL A 160 -0.19 10.53 1.44
CA VAL A 160 -0.27 11.84 0.76
C VAL A 160 -0.06 11.66 -0.73
N THR A 161 -0.93 12.26 -1.54
CA THR A 161 -0.67 12.37 -2.99
C THR A 161 0.38 13.43 -3.26
N LEU A 162 1.32 13.12 -4.16
CA LEU A 162 2.36 14.07 -4.55
C LEU A 162 1.90 14.98 -5.68
N SER A 163 2.33 16.23 -5.62
CA SER A 163 2.26 17.14 -6.75
C SER A 163 3.27 16.74 -7.82
N THR A 164 2.96 16.98 -9.06
CA THR A 164 3.92 16.88 -10.19
C THR A 164 4.97 17.98 -10.18
N ASN A 165 4.81 19.02 -9.36
CA ASN A 165 5.80 20.09 -9.19
C ASN A 165 6.94 19.60 -8.29
N LEU A 166 8.10 19.35 -8.87
CA LEU A 166 9.27 18.80 -8.19
C LEU A 166 9.77 19.69 -7.02
N ASN A 167 9.62 21.01 -7.13
CA ASN A 167 10.03 21.92 -6.06
C ASN A 167 9.13 21.80 -4.83
N ALA A 168 7.86 21.50 -5.02
CA ALA A 168 6.89 21.35 -3.93
C ALA A 168 7.05 20.04 -3.14
N ILE A 169 7.72 19.05 -3.72
CA ILE A 169 7.86 17.72 -3.10
C ILE A 169 9.23 17.49 -2.44
N ARG A 170 10.22 18.33 -2.72
CA ARG A 170 11.57 18.21 -2.12
C ARG A 170 11.52 18.23 -0.60
N GLY A 171 12.40 17.45 0.03
CA GLY A 171 12.55 17.42 1.49
C GLY A 171 11.54 16.52 2.23
N LYS A 172 10.60 15.88 1.53
CA LYS A 172 9.70 14.89 2.14
C LYS A 172 10.47 13.62 2.54
N ARG A 173 9.92 12.90 3.54
CA ARG A 173 10.51 11.66 4.07
C ARG A 173 9.41 10.63 4.28
N GLY A 174 9.64 9.39 3.85
CA GLY A 174 8.68 8.30 3.96
C GLY A 174 8.79 7.33 2.79
N SER A 175 7.96 6.29 2.80
CA SER A 175 7.83 5.34 1.70
C SER A 175 7.19 6.02 0.48
N VAL A 176 7.43 5.48 -0.70
CA VAL A 176 6.80 5.97 -1.94
C VAL A 176 6.15 4.80 -2.69
N PHE A 177 4.90 4.98 -3.03
CA PHE A 177 4.18 4.13 -3.97
C PHE A 177 4.08 4.82 -5.32
N TYR A 178 4.59 4.17 -6.35
CA TYR A 178 4.53 4.62 -7.73
C TYR A 178 3.48 3.81 -8.49
N ASP A 179 2.42 4.46 -8.95
CA ASP A 179 1.44 3.82 -9.84
C ASP A 179 1.69 4.23 -11.29
N GLU A 180 1.48 3.30 -12.21
CA GLU A 180 1.76 3.44 -13.64
C GLU A 180 3.17 4.01 -13.91
N THR A 181 4.15 3.43 -13.24
CA THR A 181 5.54 3.91 -13.23
C THR A 181 6.17 3.99 -14.63
N SER A 182 5.76 3.15 -15.57
CA SER A 182 6.24 3.18 -16.95
C SER A 182 6.14 4.56 -17.61
N TRP A 183 5.20 5.38 -17.15
CA TRP A 183 4.95 6.71 -17.71
C TRP A 183 5.58 7.83 -16.90
N GLN A 184 6.28 7.56 -15.80
CA GLN A 184 6.92 8.58 -14.99
C GLN A 184 8.30 8.96 -15.51
N THR A 185 8.66 10.22 -15.33
CA THR A 185 9.97 10.72 -15.76
C THR A 185 11.08 10.31 -14.80
N ALA A 186 12.29 10.12 -15.33
CA ALA A 186 13.48 9.81 -14.53
C ALA A 186 13.75 10.89 -13.46
N GLU A 187 13.51 12.16 -13.78
CA GLU A 187 13.72 13.28 -12.86
C GLU A 187 12.75 13.22 -11.66
N GLN A 188 11.48 12.92 -11.90
CA GLN A 188 10.48 12.75 -10.84
C GLN A 188 10.85 11.58 -9.92
N MET A 189 11.24 10.44 -10.49
CA MET A 189 11.69 9.28 -9.72
C MET A 189 12.94 9.61 -8.90
N ALA A 190 13.95 10.24 -9.49
CA ALA A 190 15.18 10.58 -8.79
C ALA A 190 14.95 11.49 -7.56
N VAL A 191 14.01 12.43 -7.62
CA VAL A 191 13.65 13.28 -6.49
C VAL A 191 12.95 12.49 -5.39
N THR A 192 11.96 11.65 -5.77
CA THR A 192 11.12 10.94 -4.80
C THR A 192 11.81 9.71 -4.19
N GLU A 193 12.71 9.05 -4.92
CA GLU A 193 13.56 7.97 -4.40
C GLU A 193 14.43 8.40 -3.22
N ASN A 194 14.79 9.67 -3.15
CA ASN A 194 15.53 10.21 -2.01
C ASN A 194 14.72 10.33 -0.72
N PHE A 195 13.41 10.10 -0.73
CA PHE A 195 12.57 10.17 0.47
C PHE A 195 12.89 9.08 1.48
N ILE A 196 13.46 7.95 1.03
CA ILE A 196 13.85 6.83 1.90
C ILE A 196 15.31 6.92 2.40
N ASN A 197 16.10 7.88 1.92
CA ASN A 197 17.54 7.97 2.24
C ASN A 197 17.85 8.42 3.66
N VAL A 198 16.86 8.86 4.43
CA VAL A 198 17.04 9.30 5.80
C VAL A 198 16.21 8.43 6.71
N ASP A 199 16.89 7.65 7.53
CA ASP A 199 16.25 6.95 8.63
C ASP A 199 15.68 7.97 9.61
N SER A 200 14.37 7.98 9.78
CA SER A 200 13.68 8.79 10.77
C SER A 200 13.99 8.34 12.20
N SER A 201 14.62 7.18 12.37
CA SER A 201 14.99 6.59 13.65
C SER A 201 16.18 7.28 14.33
N PHE A 202 16.84 8.24 13.68
CA PHE A 202 17.97 8.98 14.27
C PHE A 202 17.63 9.58 15.65
N GLY A 203 16.42 10.10 15.83
CA GLY A 203 15.92 10.57 17.11
C GLY A 203 15.53 9.45 18.10
N LEU A 204 15.18 8.27 17.62
CA LEU A 204 14.75 7.13 18.42
C LEU A 204 15.93 6.42 19.10
N GLY A 205 17.13 6.45 18.54
CA GLY A 205 18.34 5.88 19.12
C GLY A 205 18.71 6.46 20.49
N THR A 206 18.18 7.60 20.85
CA THR A 206 18.40 8.27 22.14
C THR A 206 17.33 7.97 23.19
N THR A 207 16.23 7.33 22.84
CA THR A 207 15.15 7.00 23.77
C THR A 207 15.33 5.61 24.36
N LYS A 208 15.06 5.45 25.66
CA LYS A 208 15.15 4.15 26.38
C LYS A 208 14.28 3.04 25.77
N ASN A 209 13.34 3.39 24.93
CA ASN A 209 12.38 2.48 24.29
C ASN A 209 12.63 2.23 22.80
N ALA A 210 13.58 2.91 22.18
CA ALA A 210 13.87 2.80 20.75
C ALA A 210 14.19 1.36 20.31
N HIS A 211 14.87 0.60 21.19
CA HIS A 211 15.21 -0.80 20.92
C HIS A 211 14.11 -1.81 21.29
N LYS A 212 12.99 -1.36 21.83
CA LYS A 212 11.90 -2.21 22.29
C LYS A 212 10.72 -2.27 21.33
N ASP A 213 10.73 -1.45 20.29
CA ASP A 213 9.66 -1.48 19.30
C ASP A 213 9.98 -2.55 18.24
N PRO A 214 9.29 -3.69 18.25
CA PRO A 214 9.57 -4.79 17.34
C PRO A 214 9.13 -4.51 15.88
N ILE A 215 8.59 -3.31 15.59
CA ILE A 215 7.92 -3.00 14.34
C ILE A 215 8.68 -1.92 13.57
N GLN A 216 9.99 -1.98 13.55
CA GLN A 216 10.76 -1.16 12.61
C GLN A 216 10.61 -1.75 11.21
N MET A 217 9.73 -1.13 10.41
CA MET A 217 9.59 -1.44 9.01
C MET A 217 10.51 -0.55 8.19
N PRO A 218 11.22 -1.09 7.21
CA PRO A 218 12.03 -0.25 6.32
C PRO A 218 11.13 0.71 5.54
N LEU A 219 11.62 1.92 5.28
CA LEU A 219 11.02 2.78 4.27
C LEU A 219 11.09 2.06 2.92
N GLN A 220 10.04 2.19 2.12
CA GLN A 220 9.84 1.37 0.94
C GLN A 220 9.65 2.20 -0.32
N LEU A 221 10.30 1.78 -1.39
CA LEU A 221 9.95 2.17 -2.76
C LEU A 221 9.19 1.01 -3.41
N LEU A 222 7.91 1.22 -3.70
CA LEU A 222 7.08 0.24 -4.37
C LEU A 222 6.65 0.79 -5.73
N TYR A 223 7.18 0.19 -6.78
CA TYR A 223 6.86 0.53 -8.17
C TYR A 223 5.82 -0.44 -8.70
N ALA A 224 4.72 0.07 -9.25
CA ALA A 224 3.68 -0.73 -9.87
C ALA A 224 3.41 -0.22 -11.28
N SER A 225 3.45 -1.11 -12.27
CA SER A 225 3.13 -0.77 -13.65
C SER A 225 2.72 -1.99 -14.45
N SER A 226 2.06 -1.75 -15.57
CA SER A 226 2.01 -2.70 -16.67
C SER A 226 3.30 -2.61 -17.49
N ALA A 227 3.58 -3.59 -18.33
CA ALA A 227 4.71 -3.56 -19.26
C ALA A 227 4.65 -2.30 -20.14
N GLY A 228 5.78 -1.69 -20.35
CA GLY A 228 5.97 -0.50 -21.16
C GLY A 228 7.16 -0.66 -22.11
N ASP A 229 7.53 0.42 -22.78
CA ASP A 229 8.67 0.42 -23.68
C ASP A 229 10.00 0.24 -22.92
N VAL A 230 10.94 -0.47 -23.51
CA VAL A 230 12.28 -0.74 -22.94
C VAL A 230 13.12 0.54 -22.78
N THR A 231 12.76 1.62 -23.45
CA THR A 231 13.42 2.93 -23.32
C THR A 231 12.98 3.69 -22.08
N PHE A 232 11.94 3.24 -21.39
CA PHE A 232 11.44 3.92 -20.20
C PHE A 232 12.29 3.61 -18.97
N PRO A 233 12.46 4.57 -18.04
CA PRO A 233 13.22 4.37 -16.80
C PRO A 233 12.74 3.17 -15.96
N PHE A 234 11.49 2.81 -16.07
CA PHE A 234 10.91 1.65 -15.38
C PHE A 234 11.57 0.33 -15.80
N TYR A 235 11.90 0.15 -17.10
CA TYR A 235 12.58 -1.04 -17.58
C TYR A 235 13.98 -1.19 -16.97
N GLU A 236 14.72 -0.09 -16.85
CA GLU A 236 16.03 -0.10 -16.17
C GLU A 236 15.91 -0.53 -14.70
N LYS A 237 14.87 -0.03 -14.00
CA LYS A 237 14.55 -0.46 -12.63
C LYS A 237 14.21 -1.94 -12.57
N TYR A 238 13.38 -2.43 -13.48
CA TYR A 238 13.04 -3.85 -13.57
C TYR A 238 14.28 -4.72 -13.74
N CYS A 239 15.16 -4.39 -14.66
CA CYS A 239 16.43 -5.12 -14.88
C CYS A 239 17.32 -5.09 -13.63
N THR A 240 17.45 -3.92 -13.00
CA THR A 240 18.30 -3.75 -11.82
C THR A 240 17.75 -4.52 -10.62
N PHE A 241 16.46 -4.42 -10.33
CA PHE A 241 15.83 -5.12 -9.20
C PHE A 241 15.82 -6.62 -9.40
N SER A 242 15.51 -7.09 -10.61
CA SER A 242 15.55 -8.50 -10.97
C SER A 242 16.96 -9.08 -10.78
N LYS A 243 17.98 -8.39 -11.30
CA LYS A 243 19.38 -8.78 -11.11
C LYS A 243 19.77 -8.90 -9.63
N LYS A 244 19.40 -7.90 -8.82
CA LYS A 244 19.66 -7.90 -7.37
C LYS A 244 18.95 -9.06 -6.67
N MET A 245 17.68 -9.27 -6.96
CA MET A 245 16.87 -10.36 -6.41
C MET A 245 17.50 -11.73 -6.76
N PHE A 246 17.85 -11.96 -8.03
CA PHE A 246 18.47 -13.23 -8.47
C PHE A 246 19.88 -13.45 -7.90
N LEU A 247 20.59 -12.39 -7.54
CA LEU A 247 21.86 -12.48 -6.83
C LEU A 247 21.68 -12.71 -5.31
N GLY A 248 20.44 -12.85 -4.83
CA GLY A 248 20.13 -13.16 -3.43
C GLY A 248 20.08 -11.94 -2.50
N ASP A 249 20.04 -10.72 -3.03
CA ASP A 249 19.84 -9.52 -2.20
C ASP A 249 18.42 -9.50 -1.65
N LYS A 250 18.30 -9.73 -0.34
CA LYS A 250 17.01 -9.86 0.36
C LYS A 250 16.21 -8.57 0.42
N ASN A 251 16.79 -7.43 0.07
CA ASN A 251 16.12 -6.15 0.06
C ASN A 251 15.27 -5.92 -1.20
N TYR A 252 15.44 -6.73 -2.22
CA TYR A 252 14.77 -6.57 -3.52
C TYR A 252 13.73 -7.65 -3.76
N PHE A 253 12.63 -7.24 -4.34
CA PHE A 253 11.59 -8.14 -4.82
C PHE A 253 10.98 -7.63 -6.13
N VAL A 254 10.87 -8.52 -7.09
CA VAL A 254 10.17 -8.27 -8.34
C VAL A 254 9.08 -9.32 -8.49
N CYS A 255 7.85 -8.84 -8.62
CA CYS A 255 6.69 -9.63 -8.99
C CYS A 255 6.41 -9.37 -10.46
N ASP A 256 6.52 -10.42 -11.28
CA ASP A 256 6.21 -10.37 -12.70
C ASP A 256 5.08 -11.35 -12.99
N ILE A 257 3.86 -10.80 -13.19
CA ILE A 257 2.63 -11.56 -13.42
C ILE A 257 2.08 -11.18 -14.78
N ASN A 258 2.18 -12.11 -15.72
CA ASN A 258 1.66 -11.91 -17.06
C ASN A 258 0.13 -12.04 -17.13
N ALA A 259 -0.45 -11.60 -18.25
CA ALA A 259 -1.89 -11.64 -18.46
C ALA A 259 -2.42 -13.08 -18.50
N ASP A 260 -1.66 -14.04 -19.01
CA ASP A 260 -2.07 -15.44 -19.03
C ASP A 260 -2.27 -16.00 -17.62
N THR A 261 -1.37 -15.73 -16.69
CA THR A 261 -1.54 -16.12 -15.28
C THR A 261 -2.82 -15.55 -14.69
N VAL A 262 -3.11 -14.27 -14.97
CA VAL A 262 -4.31 -13.60 -14.47
C VAL A 262 -5.59 -14.20 -15.05
N LEU A 263 -5.61 -14.44 -16.33
CA LEU A 263 -6.81 -14.88 -17.06
C LEU A 263 -7.07 -16.38 -16.94
N ASN A 264 -6.03 -17.18 -17.02
CA ASN A 264 -6.16 -18.62 -17.19
C ASN A 264 -5.72 -19.44 -15.97
N HIS A 265 -4.93 -18.86 -15.08
CA HIS A 265 -4.28 -19.59 -13.98
C HIS A 265 -4.54 -19.01 -12.58
N SER A 266 -5.49 -18.08 -12.46
CA SER A 266 -5.84 -17.51 -11.15
C SER A 266 -6.45 -18.55 -10.21
N THR A 267 -5.94 -18.60 -8.99
CA THR A 267 -6.42 -19.45 -7.91
C THR A 267 -6.70 -18.65 -6.65
N VAL A 268 -7.59 -19.15 -5.81
CA VAL A 268 -7.83 -18.67 -4.44
C VAL A 268 -7.73 -19.87 -3.52
N ASP A 269 -6.80 -19.82 -2.56
CA ASP A 269 -6.51 -20.95 -1.64
C ASP A 269 -6.27 -22.27 -2.40
N GLY A 270 -5.56 -22.22 -3.54
CA GLY A 270 -5.25 -23.35 -4.42
C GLY A 270 -6.40 -23.81 -5.32
N VAL A 271 -7.57 -23.21 -5.22
CA VAL A 271 -8.74 -23.57 -6.05
C VAL A 271 -8.83 -22.63 -7.24
N LYS A 272 -8.87 -23.19 -8.46
CA LYS A 272 -8.98 -22.39 -9.68
C LYS A 272 -10.31 -21.64 -9.70
N ILE A 273 -10.26 -20.35 -9.95
CA ILE A 273 -11.44 -19.50 -10.12
C ILE A 273 -11.77 -19.33 -11.60
N LYS A 274 -13.06 -19.24 -11.91
CA LYS A 274 -13.48 -18.90 -13.26
C LYS A 274 -13.20 -17.42 -13.52
N SER A 275 -12.63 -17.12 -14.68
CA SER A 275 -12.52 -15.74 -15.15
C SER A 275 -13.91 -15.11 -15.25
N HIS A 276 -13.99 -13.82 -14.94
CA HIS A 276 -15.22 -13.03 -15.19
C HIS A 276 -15.40 -12.72 -16.69
N LEU A 277 -14.36 -12.94 -17.49
CA LEU A 277 -14.41 -12.74 -18.93
C LEU A 277 -15.08 -13.93 -19.61
N THR A 278 -15.84 -13.67 -20.68
CA THR A 278 -16.33 -14.72 -21.57
C THR A 278 -15.17 -15.37 -22.32
N LYS A 279 -15.37 -16.58 -22.83
CA LYS A 279 -14.34 -17.26 -23.63
C LYS A 279 -13.89 -16.41 -24.83
N GLU A 280 -14.82 -15.75 -25.51
CA GLU A 280 -14.54 -14.84 -26.65
C GLU A 280 -13.68 -13.65 -26.23
N GLN A 281 -13.92 -13.08 -25.03
CA GLN A 281 -13.10 -11.99 -24.49
C GLN A 281 -11.68 -12.48 -24.12
N ILE A 282 -11.57 -13.70 -23.57
CA ILE A 282 -10.27 -14.31 -23.26
C ILE A 282 -9.48 -14.58 -24.55
N ASP A 283 -10.15 -15.15 -25.56
CA ASP A 283 -9.53 -15.46 -26.86
C ASP A 283 -9.07 -14.16 -27.55
N ALA A 284 -9.87 -13.09 -27.49
CA ALA A 284 -9.50 -11.79 -28.04
C ALA A 284 -8.27 -11.18 -27.33
N VAL A 285 -8.16 -11.31 -26.01
CA VAL A 285 -6.98 -10.84 -25.26
C VAL A 285 -5.75 -11.69 -25.59
N ASN A 286 -5.89 -13.00 -25.66
CA ASN A 286 -4.79 -13.90 -26.03
C ASN A 286 -4.26 -13.60 -27.43
N THR A 287 -5.13 -13.27 -28.39
CA THR A 287 -4.71 -12.87 -29.75
C THR A 287 -3.90 -11.57 -29.79
N ILE A 288 -4.03 -10.70 -28.77
CA ILE A 288 -3.26 -9.45 -28.67
C ILE A 288 -1.89 -9.70 -27.98
N ILE A 289 -1.79 -10.79 -27.20
CA ILE A 289 -0.58 -11.13 -26.43
C ILE A 289 0.41 -11.95 -27.27
N ASP A 290 -0.07 -12.74 -28.24
CA ASP A 290 0.74 -13.45 -29.22
C ASP A 290 1.28 -12.51 -30.34
#